data_8204644fe54b12f2bc61a7003d0229d4
#
_entry.id   8204644fe54b12f2bc61a7003d0229d4
#
_cell.length_a   1.000
_cell.length_b   1.000
_cell.length_c   1.000
_cell.angle_alpha   90.00
_cell.angle_beta   90.00
_cell.angle_gamma   90.00
#
_symmetry.space_group_name_H-M   'P 1'
#
loop_
_entity.id
_entity.type
_entity.pdbx_description
1 polymer ?
#
loop_
_entity_poly.entity_id
_entity_poly.type
_entity_poly.pdbx_seq_one_letter_code
_entity_poly.pdbx_strand_id
1 'polypeptide(L)'
;MTTAGRGLMPRSLSILLASMIADVSDVSASAHAQDWIFDELRFGASASVQSGGEREDGVFPEVTIFFDPFGSDSAANWTQKLIRPRIHLGTSIGTGSEATQVFSGFSWTADFNDKLFAEAGFGGLIHTGNLDEEDDRPALGCHLLFHEYIGVGYRFDTHWNVMAQVAHSSHANLCDGPNDGMTRAGVQIGYKF
;
A
#
# COMPACT_ATOMS: atom_id res chain seq x y z
N MET A 1 16.20 -3.52 73.97
CA MET A 1 17.26 -3.69 72.96
C MET A 1 16.56 -4.02 71.60
N THR A 2 16.42 -3.04 70.75
CA THR A 2 15.88 -3.26 69.42
C THR A 2 16.54 -2.23 68.49
N THR A 3 17.36 -2.71 67.60
CA THR A 3 18.15 -1.92 66.66
C THR A 3 17.33 -1.69 65.39
N ALA A 4 17.14 -0.44 65.00
CA ALA A 4 16.53 -0.01 63.76
C ALA A 4 17.51 -0.14 62.59
N GLY A 5 17.15 -0.93 61.57
CA GLY A 5 17.88 -1.02 60.32
C GLY A 5 17.39 0.08 59.34
N ARG A 6 18.30 0.96 58.96
CA ARG A 6 18.10 1.94 57.87
C ARG A 6 18.34 1.23 56.52
N GLY A 7 17.30 1.11 55.68
CA GLY A 7 17.42 0.66 54.31
C GLY A 7 18.03 1.74 53.42
N LEU A 8 19.20 1.48 52.86
CA LEU A 8 19.77 2.28 51.75
C LEU A 8 19.06 1.94 50.45
N MET A 9 18.40 2.91 49.85
CA MET A 9 17.97 2.84 48.46
C MET A 9 19.19 2.89 47.50
N PRO A 10 19.30 2.01 46.51
CA PRO A 10 20.41 2.04 45.58
C PRO A 10 20.30 3.23 44.62
N ARG A 11 21.36 4.03 44.57
CA ARG A 11 21.57 5.18 43.67
C ARG A 11 21.64 4.83 42.19
N SER A 12 21.51 3.57 41.83
CA SER A 12 21.62 3.07 40.43
C SER A 12 20.38 3.22 39.57
N LEU A 13 19.21 3.55 40.14
CA LEU A 13 17.97 3.68 39.37
C LEU A 13 17.80 5.06 38.68
N SER A 14 18.48 6.09 39.22
CA SER A 14 18.40 7.45 38.67
C SER A 14 19.28 7.68 37.44
N ILE A 15 20.30 6.86 37.20
CA ILE A 15 21.23 6.98 36.07
C ILE A 15 20.64 6.31 34.82
N LEU A 16 19.82 5.27 34.98
CA LEU A 16 19.18 4.58 33.86
C LEU A 16 18.03 5.38 33.24
N LEU A 17 17.37 6.28 33.99
CA LEU A 17 16.31 7.11 33.46
C LEU A 17 16.84 8.32 32.66
N ALA A 18 18.04 8.80 32.98
CA ALA A 18 18.67 9.93 32.28
C ALA A 18 19.27 9.53 30.93
N SER A 19 19.67 8.28 30.74
CA SER A 19 20.20 7.79 29.45
C SER A 19 19.08 7.46 28.43
N MET A 20 17.86 7.16 28.88
CA MET A 20 16.74 6.93 27.98
C MET A 20 16.13 8.22 27.37
N ILE A 21 16.36 9.37 28.01
CA ILE A 21 15.84 10.66 27.53
C ILE A 21 16.77 11.28 26.47
N ALA A 22 18.05 10.92 26.46
CA ALA A 22 19.02 11.42 25.47
C ALA A 22 18.85 10.77 24.10
N ASP A 23 18.34 9.52 24.01
CA ASP A 23 18.16 8.82 22.74
C ASP A 23 16.90 9.26 21.97
N VAL A 24 15.92 9.90 22.63
CA VAL A 24 14.69 10.37 21.96
C VAL A 24 14.92 11.65 21.14
N SER A 25 15.95 12.43 21.50
CA SER A 25 16.28 13.66 20.76
C SER A 25 17.01 13.40 19.43
N ASP A 26 17.75 12.29 19.31
CA ASP A 26 18.44 11.93 18.07
C ASP A 26 17.51 11.28 17.03
N VAL A 27 16.40 10.66 17.45
CA VAL A 27 15.41 10.09 16.54
C VAL A 27 14.64 11.21 15.80
N SER A 28 14.48 12.38 16.44
CA SER A 28 13.79 13.52 15.81
C SER A 28 14.61 14.20 14.69
N ALA A 29 15.95 14.13 14.75
CA ALA A 29 16.81 14.70 13.72
C ALA A 29 16.93 13.83 12.47
N SER A 30 16.65 12.52 12.60
CA SER A 30 16.68 11.59 11.48
C SER A 30 15.38 11.59 10.67
N ALA A 31 14.26 12.03 11.26
CA ALA A 31 12.96 12.09 10.59
C ALA A 31 12.95 13.12 9.43
N HIS A 32 13.61 14.25 9.62
CA HIS A 32 13.66 15.31 8.58
C HIS A 32 14.51 14.99 7.33
N ALA A 33 15.37 13.99 7.38
CA ALA A 33 16.19 13.59 6.24
C ALA A 33 15.53 12.51 5.37
N GLN A 34 14.41 11.93 5.81
CA GLN A 34 13.70 10.83 5.13
C GLN A 34 12.35 11.23 4.53
N ASP A 35 11.90 12.47 4.70
CA ASP A 35 10.57 12.93 4.26
C ASP A 35 10.37 12.86 2.73
N TRP A 36 11.45 12.80 1.95
CA TRP A 36 11.39 12.72 0.49
C TRP A 36 11.13 11.32 -0.08
N ILE A 37 11.23 10.24 0.73
CA ILE A 37 10.96 8.86 0.28
C ILE A 37 9.45 8.58 0.27
N PHE A 38 8.74 9.06 1.29
CA PHE A 38 7.29 8.96 1.36
C PHE A 38 6.67 9.98 0.42
N ASP A 39 5.99 9.51 -0.59
CA ASP A 39 5.42 10.38 -1.62
C ASP A 39 3.94 10.65 -1.40
N GLU A 40 3.15 9.58 -1.21
CA GLU A 40 1.70 9.72 -1.18
C GLU A 40 1.05 8.61 -0.34
N LEU A 41 -0.05 8.92 0.33
CA LEU A 41 -0.93 7.97 0.99
C LEU A 41 -2.32 8.07 0.39
N ARG A 42 -2.89 6.93 -0.04
CA ARG A 42 -4.25 6.85 -0.60
C ARG A 42 -5.15 5.98 0.25
N PHE A 43 -6.40 6.42 0.35
CA PHE A 43 -7.51 5.67 0.94
C PHE A 43 -8.63 5.58 -0.07
N GLY A 44 -9.27 4.44 -0.15
CA GLY A 44 -10.35 4.26 -1.09
C GLY A 44 -11.16 3.02 -0.85
N ALA A 45 -11.95 2.71 -1.84
CA ALA A 45 -12.71 1.48 -1.88
C ALA A 45 -12.93 1.05 -3.33
N SER A 46 -13.00 -0.25 -3.54
CA SER A 46 -13.31 -0.86 -4.81
C SER A 46 -14.46 -1.87 -4.70
N ALA A 47 -14.99 -2.29 -5.83
CA ALA A 47 -15.94 -3.38 -5.95
C ALA A 47 -15.59 -4.21 -7.18
N SER A 48 -15.96 -5.49 -7.17
CA SER A 48 -15.77 -6.36 -8.34
C SER A 48 -16.62 -5.85 -9.52
N VAL A 49 -15.98 -5.78 -10.68
CA VAL A 49 -16.65 -5.49 -11.97
C VAL A 49 -16.64 -6.70 -12.90
N GLN A 50 -16.23 -7.84 -12.38
CA GLN A 50 -16.22 -9.12 -13.08
C GLN A 50 -17.67 -9.56 -13.34
N SER A 51 -17.93 -10.10 -14.52
CA SER A 51 -19.23 -10.63 -14.90
C SER A 51 -19.23 -12.16 -14.79
N GLY A 52 -20.29 -12.74 -14.22
CA GLY A 52 -20.41 -14.19 -14.06
C GLY A 52 -20.81 -14.60 -12.64
N GLY A 53 -20.98 -15.89 -12.40
CA GLY A 53 -21.30 -16.44 -11.08
C GLY A 53 -20.13 -16.44 -10.10
N GLU A 54 -18.92 -16.48 -10.63
CA GLU A 54 -17.65 -16.53 -9.88
C GLU A 54 -17.08 -15.12 -9.73
N ARG A 55 -17.78 -14.27 -9.01
CA ARG A 55 -17.32 -12.89 -8.74
C ARG A 55 -17.29 -12.64 -7.25
N GLU A 56 -16.40 -11.77 -6.84
CA GLU A 56 -16.40 -11.27 -5.47
C GLU A 56 -17.60 -10.32 -5.26
N ASP A 57 -18.20 -10.41 -4.09
CA ASP A 57 -19.29 -9.53 -3.68
C ASP A 57 -18.83 -8.49 -2.65
N GLY A 58 -19.52 -7.34 -2.64
CA GLY A 58 -19.29 -6.30 -1.65
C GLY A 58 -18.36 -5.20 -2.05
N VAL A 59 -17.89 -4.48 -1.05
CA VAL A 59 -16.99 -3.33 -1.17
C VAL A 59 -15.72 -3.62 -0.41
N PHE A 60 -14.59 -3.33 -1.03
CA PHE A 60 -13.25 -3.60 -0.51
C PHE A 60 -12.58 -2.28 -0.12
N PRO A 61 -12.51 -1.93 1.18
CA PRO A 61 -11.69 -0.81 1.64
C PRO A 61 -10.22 -1.01 1.27
N GLU A 62 -9.58 0.06 0.81
CA GLU A 62 -8.20 0.02 0.31
C GLU A 62 -7.35 1.11 0.97
N VAL A 63 -6.10 0.77 1.24
CA VAL A 63 -5.06 1.72 1.64
C VAL A 63 -3.82 1.42 0.82
N THR A 64 -3.22 2.46 0.23
CA THR A 64 -1.99 2.34 -0.54
C THR A 64 -1.03 3.46 -0.16
N ILE A 65 0.22 3.10 0.13
CA ILE A 65 1.32 4.03 0.36
C ILE A 65 2.27 3.99 -0.84
N PHE A 66 2.75 5.17 -1.24
CA PHE A 66 3.70 5.32 -2.34
C PHE A 66 5.01 5.88 -1.81
N PHE A 67 6.09 5.38 -2.40
CA PHE A 67 7.45 5.82 -2.16
C PHE A 67 8.05 6.28 -3.49
N ASP A 68 8.77 7.40 -3.50
CA ASP A 68 9.49 7.88 -4.69
C ASP A 68 11.02 7.92 -4.50
N PRO A 69 11.68 6.75 -4.33
CA PRO A 69 13.12 6.69 -4.11
C PRO A 69 13.94 7.08 -5.35
N PHE A 70 13.32 7.15 -6.52
CA PHE A 70 13.98 7.41 -7.80
C PHE A 70 13.75 8.83 -8.31
N GLY A 71 12.94 9.65 -7.62
CA GLY A 71 12.62 11.02 -8.02
C GLY A 71 11.81 11.05 -9.32
N SER A 72 10.72 10.32 -9.39
CA SER A 72 9.78 10.26 -10.52
C SER A 72 9.26 11.64 -10.92
N ASP A 73 8.93 12.48 -9.93
CA ASP A 73 8.41 13.82 -10.12
C ASP A 73 9.44 14.77 -10.77
N SER A 74 10.72 14.53 -10.56
CA SER A 74 11.82 15.32 -11.15
C SER A 74 12.24 14.85 -12.54
N ALA A 75 11.56 13.86 -13.12
CA ALA A 75 11.88 13.32 -14.44
C ALA A 75 11.58 14.34 -15.55
N ALA A 76 12.60 14.72 -16.31
CA ALA A 76 12.51 15.75 -17.35
C ALA A 76 11.75 15.31 -18.60
N ASN A 77 11.59 14.00 -18.81
CA ASN A 77 10.92 13.42 -19.96
C ASN A 77 10.34 12.05 -19.65
N TRP A 78 9.52 11.53 -20.58
CA TRP A 78 8.82 10.25 -20.39
C TRP A 78 9.78 9.06 -20.25
N THR A 79 10.94 9.06 -20.92
CA THR A 79 11.94 8.00 -20.78
C THR A 79 12.50 7.94 -19.37
N GLN A 80 12.77 9.10 -18.77
CA GLN A 80 13.18 9.17 -17.37
C GLN A 80 12.05 8.72 -16.42
N LYS A 81 10.80 9.08 -16.70
CA LYS A 81 9.67 8.57 -15.93
C LYS A 81 9.56 7.05 -15.96
N LEU A 82 9.77 6.42 -17.10
CA LEU A 82 9.75 4.96 -17.23
C LEU A 82 10.80 4.25 -16.37
N ILE A 83 12.01 4.80 -16.28
CA ILE A 83 13.11 4.18 -15.49
C ILE A 83 13.14 4.65 -14.03
N ARG A 84 12.23 5.53 -13.63
CA ARG A 84 12.08 6.06 -12.26
C ARG A 84 10.65 5.85 -11.77
N PRO A 85 10.17 4.59 -11.65
CA PRO A 85 8.84 4.34 -11.12
C PRO A 85 8.76 4.71 -9.64
N ARG A 86 7.56 5.03 -9.17
CA ARG A 86 7.27 5.00 -7.74
C ARG A 86 7.11 3.54 -7.30
N ILE A 87 7.39 3.25 -6.04
CA ILE A 87 7.07 1.96 -5.42
C ILE A 87 5.75 2.13 -4.68
N HIS A 88 4.83 1.19 -4.82
CA HIS A 88 3.61 1.14 -4.04
C HIS A 88 3.54 -0.12 -3.19
N LEU A 89 2.91 0.02 -2.02
CA LEU A 89 2.53 -1.06 -1.12
C LEU A 89 1.11 -0.79 -0.63
N GLY A 90 0.23 -1.75 -0.75
CA GLY A 90 -1.15 -1.55 -0.33
C GLY A 90 -1.84 -2.82 0.13
N THR A 91 -3.04 -2.60 0.63
CA THR A 91 -3.96 -3.68 1.02
C THR A 91 -5.38 -3.33 0.58
N SER A 92 -6.11 -4.35 0.20
CA SER A 92 -7.54 -4.30 -0.08
C SER A 92 -8.21 -5.35 0.80
N ILE A 93 -9.08 -4.91 1.70
CA ILE A 93 -9.65 -5.73 2.76
C ILE A 93 -10.94 -6.37 2.25
N GLY A 94 -10.97 -7.69 2.23
CA GLY A 94 -12.18 -8.47 1.94
C GLY A 94 -13.23 -8.29 3.04
N THR A 95 -14.44 -7.97 2.67
CA THR A 95 -15.58 -7.91 3.59
C THR A 95 -16.32 -9.24 3.56
N GLY A 96 -16.70 -9.76 4.73
CA GLY A 96 -17.33 -11.07 4.82
C GLY A 96 -16.35 -12.20 4.57
N SER A 97 -16.62 -13.04 3.57
CA SER A 97 -15.77 -14.18 3.16
C SER A 97 -14.88 -13.88 1.95
N GLU A 98 -14.87 -12.65 1.49
CA GLU A 98 -14.13 -12.24 0.28
C GLU A 98 -12.62 -12.14 0.50
N ALA A 99 -11.85 -12.16 -0.59
CA ALA A 99 -10.40 -12.17 -0.53
C ALA A 99 -9.83 -10.83 -0.04
N THR A 100 -9.06 -10.88 1.05
CA THR A 100 -8.14 -9.82 1.44
C THR A 100 -6.86 -9.95 0.63
N GLN A 101 -6.34 -8.81 0.15
CA GLN A 101 -5.14 -8.73 -0.67
C GLN A 101 -4.12 -7.83 0.00
N VAL A 102 -2.83 -8.21 -0.10
CA VAL A 102 -1.68 -7.33 0.14
C VAL A 102 -0.86 -7.31 -1.12
N PHE A 103 -0.64 -6.14 -1.69
CA PHE A 103 0.02 -5.97 -2.98
C PHE A 103 1.19 -4.98 -2.90
N SER A 104 2.16 -5.17 -3.78
CA SER A 104 3.28 -4.24 -3.95
C SER A 104 3.78 -4.30 -5.39
N GLY A 105 4.36 -3.18 -5.85
CA GLY A 105 4.89 -3.09 -7.20
C GLY A 105 5.41 -1.71 -7.54
N PHE A 106 5.48 -1.46 -8.84
CA PHE A 106 5.91 -0.20 -9.43
C PHE A 106 4.74 0.51 -10.08
N SER A 107 4.76 1.84 -10.03
CA SER A 107 3.74 2.69 -10.67
C SER A 107 4.37 3.83 -11.44
N TRP A 108 3.69 4.22 -12.51
CA TRP A 108 4.09 5.26 -13.45
C TRP A 108 2.94 6.23 -13.64
N THR A 109 3.21 7.52 -13.45
CA THR A 109 2.24 8.59 -13.61
C THR A 109 2.55 9.39 -14.87
N ALA A 110 1.54 9.58 -15.72
CA ALA A 110 1.57 10.42 -16.90
C ALA A 110 0.66 11.65 -16.69
N ASP A 111 1.24 12.85 -16.71
CA ASP A 111 0.51 14.09 -16.52
C ASP A 111 0.00 14.61 -17.87
N PHE A 112 -1.30 14.85 -17.99
CA PHE A 112 -1.91 15.51 -19.14
C PHE A 112 -1.86 17.05 -18.99
N ASN A 113 -1.97 17.52 -17.75
CA ASN A 113 -1.81 18.90 -17.33
C ASN A 113 -1.59 18.94 -15.82
N ASP A 114 -1.53 20.13 -15.21
CA ASP A 114 -1.28 20.30 -13.77
C ASP A 114 -2.31 19.58 -12.88
N LYS A 115 -3.51 19.32 -13.40
CA LYS A 115 -4.62 18.70 -12.64
C LYS A 115 -4.94 17.29 -13.05
N LEU A 116 -4.88 16.95 -14.33
CA LEU A 116 -5.28 15.63 -14.83
C LEU A 116 -4.08 14.75 -15.05
N PHE A 117 -4.15 13.52 -14.54
CA PHE A 117 -3.12 12.51 -14.74
C PHE A 117 -3.73 11.13 -15.01
N ALA A 118 -2.95 10.27 -15.64
CA ALA A 118 -3.17 8.84 -15.66
C ALA A 118 -2.06 8.14 -14.89
N GLU A 119 -2.37 6.98 -14.34
CA GLU A 119 -1.41 6.15 -13.63
C GLU A 119 -1.60 4.70 -14.01
N ALA A 120 -0.49 3.99 -14.17
CA ALA A 120 -0.48 2.55 -14.34
C ALA A 120 0.46 1.92 -13.30
N GLY A 121 0.10 0.76 -12.79
CA GLY A 121 0.94 -0.01 -11.87
C GLY A 121 1.01 -1.46 -12.27
N PHE A 122 2.15 -2.08 -11.91
CA PHE A 122 2.39 -3.51 -12.10
C PHE A 122 3.23 -4.04 -10.94
N GLY A 123 2.85 -5.23 -10.44
CA GLY A 123 3.53 -5.88 -9.34
C GLY A 123 2.97 -7.26 -9.04
N GLY A 124 3.00 -7.61 -7.76
CA GLY A 124 2.45 -8.86 -7.26
C GLY A 124 1.61 -8.66 -6.02
N LEU A 125 0.77 -9.62 -5.74
CA LEU A 125 -0.02 -9.68 -4.51
C LEU A 125 -0.05 -11.09 -3.92
N ILE A 126 -0.32 -11.13 -2.62
CA ILE A 126 -0.77 -12.32 -1.90
C ILE A 126 -2.20 -12.10 -1.40
N HIS A 127 -2.97 -13.16 -1.30
CA HIS A 127 -4.39 -13.08 -0.96
C HIS A 127 -4.85 -14.24 -0.08
N THR A 128 -6.06 -14.08 0.50
CA THR A 128 -6.74 -15.09 1.32
C THR A 128 -7.92 -15.78 0.60
N GLY A 129 -8.07 -15.52 -0.71
CA GLY A 129 -9.15 -16.11 -1.51
C GLY A 129 -8.95 -17.61 -1.80
N ASN A 130 -9.96 -18.23 -2.37
CA ASN A 130 -9.96 -19.65 -2.71
C ASN A 130 -8.89 -19.99 -3.74
N LEU A 131 -8.33 -21.17 -3.63
CA LEU A 131 -7.39 -21.71 -4.62
C LEU A 131 -8.07 -22.68 -5.58
N ASP A 132 -9.13 -23.35 -5.14
CA ASP A 132 -9.86 -24.38 -5.87
C ASP A 132 -11.33 -23.98 -6.06
N GLU A 133 -12.01 -24.64 -6.99
CA GLU A 133 -13.44 -24.43 -7.29
C GLU A 133 -14.33 -25.10 -6.23
N GLU A 134 -14.32 -24.58 -4.99
CA GLU A 134 -15.11 -25.14 -3.89
C GLU A 134 -16.47 -24.45 -3.69
N ASP A 135 -16.63 -23.22 -4.16
CA ASP A 135 -17.86 -22.42 -4.03
C ASP A 135 -17.99 -21.40 -5.19
N ASP A 136 -19.02 -20.54 -5.14
CA ASP A 136 -19.33 -19.53 -6.18
C ASP A 136 -18.36 -18.33 -6.19
N ARG A 137 -17.23 -18.39 -5.48
CA ARG A 137 -16.19 -17.32 -5.46
C ARG A 137 -15.07 -17.65 -6.42
N PRO A 138 -14.32 -16.64 -6.91
CA PRO A 138 -13.20 -16.86 -7.79
C PRO A 138 -12.19 -17.85 -7.25
N ALA A 139 -11.87 -18.85 -8.02
CA ALA A 139 -10.81 -19.83 -7.76
C ALA A 139 -9.51 -19.33 -8.39
N LEU A 140 -8.49 -19.07 -7.57
CA LEU A 140 -7.32 -18.29 -7.94
C LEU A 140 -6.06 -19.13 -8.18
N GLY A 141 -6.11 -20.42 -7.89
CA GLY A 141 -5.08 -21.43 -8.17
C GLY A 141 -3.75 -21.27 -7.43
N CYS A 142 -3.35 -20.04 -7.10
CA CYS A 142 -2.11 -19.72 -6.39
C CYS A 142 -2.30 -18.63 -5.36
N HIS A 143 -1.49 -18.65 -4.30
CA HIS A 143 -1.46 -17.57 -3.31
C HIS A 143 -0.75 -16.30 -3.80
N LEU A 144 0.12 -16.39 -4.78
CA LEU A 144 0.85 -15.27 -5.37
C LEU A 144 0.33 -15.02 -6.79
N LEU A 145 -0.19 -13.82 -7.02
CA LEU A 145 -0.71 -13.38 -8.31
C LEU A 145 0.08 -12.16 -8.81
N PHE A 146 0.05 -11.93 -10.09
CA PHE A 146 0.34 -10.61 -10.64
C PHE A 146 -0.77 -9.64 -10.24
N HIS A 147 -0.41 -8.37 -10.12
CA HIS A 147 -1.33 -7.28 -9.83
C HIS A 147 -1.01 -6.12 -10.74
N GLU A 148 -1.96 -5.74 -11.57
CA GLU A 148 -1.87 -4.58 -12.44
C GLU A 148 -3.07 -3.67 -12.26
N TYR A 149 -2.85 -2.37 -12.43
CA TYR A 149 -3.94 -1.40 -12.45
C TYR A 149 -3.66 -0.27 -13.44
N ILE A 150 -4.74 0.35 -13.85
CA ILE A 150 -4.74 1.61 -14.59
C ILE A 150 -5.80 2.54 -13.99
N GLY A 151 -5.50 3.82 -13.89
CA GLY A 151 -6.40 4.81 -13.35
C GLY A 151 -6.24 6.17 -13.99
N VAL A 152 -7.24 7.00 -13.78
CA VAL A 152 -7.23 8.43 -14.13
C VAL A 152 -7.56 9.23 -12.88
N GLY A 153 -6.85 10.34 -12.68
CA GLY A 153 -6.97 11.12 -11.47
C GLY A 153 -7.03 12.62 -11.73
N TYR A 154 -7.50 13.32 -10.71
CA TYR A 154 -7.61 14.77 -10.67
C TYR A 154 -6.99 15.31 -9.39
N ARG A 155 -6.06 16.27 -9.50
CA ARG A 155 -5.45 17.00 -8.40
C ARG A 155 -6.29 18.24 -8.07
N PHE A 156 -6.76 18.33 -6.85
CA PHE A 156 -7.46 19.51 -6.34
C PHE A 156 -6.47 20.65 -6.09
N ASP A 157 -5.34 20.28 -5.46
CA ASP A 157 -4.22 21.16 -5.13
C ASP A 157 -2.89 20.38 -5.15
N THR A 158 -1.85 20.89 -4.52
CA THR A 158 -0.51 20.26 -4.48
C THR A 158 -0.45 19.00 -3.61
N HIS A 159 -1.41 18.79 -2.71
CA HIS A 159 -1.43 17.69 -1.78
C HIS A 159 -2.56 16.68 -2.06
N TRP A 160 -3.75 17.16 -2.43
CA TRP A 160 -4.93 16.32 -2.54
C TRP A 160 -5.28 15.96 -3.97
N ASN A 161 -5.57 14.70 -4.15
CA ASN A 161 -6.07 14.17 -5.42
C ASN A 161 -7.16 13.12 -5.21
N VAL A 162 -7.86 12.81 -6.28
CA VAL A 162 -8.77 11.67 -6.39
C VAL A 162 -8.42 10.89 -7.65
N MET A 163 -8.48 9.56 -7.57
CA MET A 163 -8.23 8.68 -8.69
C MET A 163 -9.32 7.61 -8.79
N ALA A 164 -9.87 7.41 -9.97
CA ALA A 164 -10.65 6.23 -10.33
C ALA A 164 -9.72 5.23 -11.02
N GLN A 165 -9.80 3.95 -10.62
CA GLN A 165 -8.94 2.89 -11.16
C GLN A 165 -9.71 1.60 -11.44
N VAL A 166 -9.14 0.80 -12.33
CA VAL A 166 -9.46 -0.61 -12.49
C VAL A 166 -8.18 -1.39 -12.23
N ALA A 167 -8.27 -2.38 -11.35
CA ALA A 167 -7.20 -3.31 -11.04
C ALA A 167 -7.59 -4.72 -11.44
N HIS A 168 -6.62 -5.49 -11.92
CA HIS A 168 -6.76 -6.90 -12.22
C HIS A 168 -5.67 -7.70 -11.52
N SER A 169 -6.00 -8.95 -11.14
CA SER A 169 -5.05 -9.85 -10.52
C SER A 169 -5.29 -11.28 -10.98
N SER A 170 -4.22 -11.94 -11.42
CA SER A 170 -4.26 -13.33 -11.88
C SER A 170 -2.86 -13.95 -11.86
N HIS A 171 -2.76 -15.26 -11.94
CA HIS A 171 -1.44 -15.92 -12.04
C HIS A 171 -0.94 -16.12 -13.48
N ALA A 172 -1.62 -15.58 -14.47
CA ALA A 172 -1.24 -15.65 -15.88
C ALA A 172 -0.91 -17.07 -16.39
N ASN A 173 -1.58 -18.09 -15.85
CA ASN A 173 -1.35 -19.53 -16.11
C ASN A 173 0.09 -20.01 -15.75
N LEU A 174 0.74 -19.37 -14.78
CA LEU A 174 2.05 -19.82 -14.27
C LEU A 174 1.94 -20.85 -13.15
N CYS A 175 0.74 -21.05 -12.59
CA CYS A 175 0.45 -22.09 -11.62
C CYS A 175 -0.47 -23.16 -12.24
N ASP A 176 -0.42 -24.36 -11.69
CA ASP A 176 -1.41 -25.40 -11.96
C ASP A 176 -2.71 -25.06 -11.22
N GLY A 177 -3.86 -25.17 -11.87
CA GLY A 177 -5.17 -24.91 -11.25
C GLY A 177 -5.98 -23.81 -11.95
N PRO A 178 -7.14 -23.48 -11.39
CA PRO A 178 -8.04 -22.49 -11.95
C PRO A 178 -7.44 -21.06 -11.90
N ASN A 179 -7.86 -20.19 -12.79
CA ASN A 179 -7.36 -18.82 -12.90
C ASN A 179 -8.49 -17.86 -13.29
N ASP A 180 -9.51 -17.77 -12.45
CA ASP A 180 -10.65 -16.86 -12.70
C ASP A 180 -10.23 -15.39 -12.63
N GLY A 181 -9.17 -15.15 -11.85
CA GLY A 181 -8.66 -13.80 -11.58
C GLY A 181 -9.63 -12.96 -10.74
N MET A 182 -9.23 -11.74 -10.47
CA MET A 182 -10.06 -10.75 -9.76
C MET A 182 -9.94 -9.42 -10.49
N THR A 183 -11.08 -8.84 -10.85
CA THR A 183 -11.11 -7.49 -11.46
C THR A 183 -11.98 -6.58 -10.64
N ARG A 184 -11.38 -5.52 -10.09
CA ARG A 184 -12.05 -4.55 -9.23
C ARG A 184 -11.92 -3.14 -9.80
N ALA A 185 -13.00 -2.37 -9.74
CA ALA A 185 -12.98 -0.94 -10.02
C ALA A 185 -13.21 -0.16 -8.73
N GLY A 186 -12.50 0.95 -8.56
CA GLY A 186 -12.54 1.70 -7.30
C GLY A 186 -12.21 3.17 -7.46
N VAL A 187 -12.37 3.89 -6.35
CA VAL A 187 -12.00 5.29 -6.23
C VAL A 187 -11.15 5.45 -4.97
N GLN A 188 -10.08 6.21 -5.10
CA GLN A 188 -9.16 6.53 -4.00
C GLN A 188 -8.99 8.04 -3.88
N ILE A 189 -8.84 8.52 -2.65
CA ILE A 189 -8.41 9.89 -2.32
C ILE A 189 -6.98 9.80 -1.83
N GLY A 190 -6.09 10.60 -2.40
CA GLY A 190 -4.67 10.64 -2.09
C GLY A 190 -4.27 11.94 -1.41
N TYR A 191 -3.33 11.81 -0.48
CA TYR A 191 -2.60 12.92 0.11
C TYR A 191 -1.11 12.77 -0.21
N LYS A 192 -0.57 13.73 -0.95
CA LYS A 192 0.85 13.82 -1.29
C LYS A 192 1.57 14.68 -0.26
N PHE A 193 2.71 14.19 0.24
CA PHE A 193 3.51 14.84 1.29
C PHE A 193 4.40 15.98 0.78
#